data_4fba349dc2904c24c610cad56687aae3
#
_entry.id   4fba349dc2904c24c610cad56687aae3
#
_cell.length_a   1.000
_cell.length_b   1.000
_cell.length_c   1.000
_cell.angle_alpha   90.00
_cell.angle_beta   90.00
_cell.angle_gamma   90.00
#
_symmetry.space_group_name_H-M   'P 1'
#
loop_
_entity.id
_entity.type
_entity.pdbx_description
1 polymer ?
#
loop_
_entity_poly.entity_id
_entity_poly.type
_entity_poly.pdbx_seq_one_letter_code
_entity_poly.pdbx_strand_id
1 'polypeptide(L)'
;MKLVIAALLGVSASVLAIPTPTLAQESQFMEVIDFRFPDRVRWRIVNDGVMGGRSESSLELTDRGTATFKGHLSLENNGGFASTRALFDELNLLSFTGLQLRVRGDGRSYELRIRTNRNFDGVAYRATFPTEAGEWTEVFLPFSAFQPSFRGRVPRGATPLDPAAIRQIGFLLGDKKEGPFELE
;
A
#
# COMPACT_ATOMS: atom_id res chain seq x y z
N MET A 1 -13.03 0.80 5.62
CA MET A 1 -11.68 1.37 5.47
C MET A 1 -11.83 2.81 5.04
N LYS A 2 -11.44 3.77 5.83
CA LYS A 2 -10.84 4.95 5.24
C LYS A 2 -9.41 4.56 4.95
N LEU A 3 -9.06 4.30 3.73
CA LEU A 3 -7.66 4.32 3.33
C LEU A 3 -7.27 5.80 3.26
N VAL A 4 -7.12 6.41 4.43
CA VAL A 4 -6.40 7.67 4.54
C VAL A 4 -4.95 7.27 4.38
N ILE A 5 -4.46 7.33 3.17
CA ILE A 5 -3.03 7.38 2.95
C ILE A 5 -2.65 8.80 3.30
N ALA A 6 -2.31 9.01 4.55
CA ALA A 6 -1.78 10.28 5.01
C ALA A 6 -0.27 10.20 4.93
N ALA A 7 0.34 11.23 4.41
CA ALA A 7 1.78 11.34 4.35
C ALA A 7 2.23 12.36 5.42
N LEU A 8 3.18 11.98 6.27
CA LEU A 8 3.74 12.87 7.28
C LEU A 8 4.86 13.72 6.67
N LEU A 9 4.83 15.03 6.90
CA LEU A 9 5.97 15.90 6.61
C LEU A 9 7.08 15.65 7.62
N GLY A 10 8.24 15.22 7.15
CA GLY A 10 9.46 15.20 7.93
C GLY A 10 10.16 16.56 7.85
N VAL A 11 10.25 17.30 8.95
CA VAL A 11 11.15 18.46 9.04
C VAL A 11 12.41 18.02 9.76
N SER A 12 13.52 17.96 9.04
CA SER A 12 14.86 17.90 9.60
C SER A 12 15.34 19.33 9.82
N ALA A 13 15.28 19.83 11.04
CA ALA A 13 15.90 21.09 11.42
C ALA A 13 16.94 20.84 12.51
N SER A 14 18.21 20.89 12.12
CA SER A 14 19.32 21.06 13.04
C SER A 14 19.54 22.54 13.24
N VAL A 15 19.09 23.10 14.36
CA VAL A 15 19.49 24.43 14.84
C VAL A 15 19.68 24.40 16.35
N LEU A 16 20.78 25.03 16.78
CA LEU A 16 21.21 25.18 18.16
C LEU A 16 20.14 25.82 19.07
N ALA A 17 20.07 25.29 20.28
CA ALA A 17 19.04 25.51 21.26
C ALA A 17 18.94 26.94 21.82
N ILE A 18 17.74 27.50 21.75
CA ILE A 18 17.15 28.36 22.79
C ILE A 18 15.79 27.70 23.12
N PRO A 19 15.38 27.52 24.37
CA PRO A 19 14.10 26.92 24.70
C PRO A 19 12.98 27.92 24.41
N THR A 20 12.46 27.86 23.20
CA THR A 20 11.16 28.43 22.82
C THR A 20 10.08 27.40 23.09
N PRO A 21 8.82 27.79 23.42
CA PRO A 21 7.74 26.86 23.63
C PRO A 21 7.57 26.01 22.37
N THR A 22 7.61 24.71 22.56
CA THR A 22 7.35 23.70 21.52
C THR A 22 5.96 23.97 20.93
N LEU A 23 5.91 24.66 19.80
CA LEU A 23 4.73 24.61 18.95
C LEU A 23 4.59 23.14 18.54
N ALA A 24 3.53 22.50 18.98
CA ALA A 24 3.16 21.17 18.52
C ALA A 24 3.16 21.22 16.99
N GLN A 25 4.12 20.49 16.39
CA GLN A 25 4.25 20.43 14.95
C GLN A 25 3.01 19.70 14.44
N GLU A 26 2.06 20.44 13.88
CA GLU A 26 0.88 19.84 13.24
C GLU A 26 1.37 18.91 12.13
N SER A 27 1.13 17.62 12.33
CA SER A 27 1.40 16.61 11.32
C SER A 27 0.51 16.93 10.12
N GLN A 28 1.09 17.33 9.01
CA GLN A 28 0.35 17.66 7.80
C GLN A 28 0.02 16.37 7.06
N PHE A 29 -1.26 16.06 6.94
CA PHE A 29 -1.76 14.87 6.25
C PHE A 29 -2.39 15.26 4.92
N MET A 30 -2.13 14.47 3.88
CA MET A 30 -2.83 14.53 2.59
C MET A 30 -3.56 13.21 2.36
N GLU A 31 -4.87 13.28 2.14
CA GLU A 31 -5.66 12.10 1.79
C GLU A 31 -5.39 11.72 0.32
N VAL A 32 -4.75 10.57 0.08
CA VAL A 32 -4.38 10.10 -1.26
C VAL A 32 -5.50 9.28 -1.90
N ILE A 33 -6.20 8.45 -1.11
CA ILE A 33 -7.31 7.63 -1.56
C ILE A 33 -8.47 7.79 -0.58
N ASP A 34 -9.61 8.24 -1.10
CA ASP A 34 -10.86 8.37 -0.38
C ASP A 34 -11.94 7.55 -1.09
N PHE A 35 -12.36 6.47 -0.47
CA PHE A 35 -13.36 5.58 -1.04
C PHE A 35 -14.80 6.14 -1.04
N ARG A 36 -15.02 7.29 -0.42
CA ARG A 36 -16.28 8.04 -0.57
C ARG A 36 -16.42 8.63 -1.99
N PHE A 37 -15.30 8.74 -2.72
CA PHE A 37 -15.23 9.25 -4.08
C PHE A 37 -14.56 8.21 -5.00
N PRO A 38 -15.23 7.07 -5.26
CA PRO A 38 -14.61 5.92 -5.94
C PRO A 38 -14.16 6.23 -7.37
N ASP A 39 -14.80 7.16 -8.04
CA ASP A 39 -14.50 7.52 -9.44
C ASP A 39 -13.17 8.29 -9.60
N ARG A 40 -12.60 8.78 -8.49
CA ARG A 40 -11.32 9.51 -8.53
C ARG A 40 -10.13 8.60 -8.79
N VAL A 41 -10.24 7.31 -8.49
CA VAL A 41 -9.14 6.35 -8.59
C VAL A 41 -9.64 5.05 -9.24
N ARG A 42 -9.02 4.66 -10.34
CA ARG A 42 -9.36 3.40 -11.00
C ARG A 42 -8.58 2.25 -10.36
N TRP A 43 -9.34 1.25 -9.90
CA TRP A 43 -8.79 0.03 -9.34
C TRP A 43 -8.75 -1.11 -10.35
N ARG A 44 -7.74 -1.96 -10.23
CA ARG A 44 -7.58 -3.18 -11.02
C ARG A 44 -7.19 -4.34 -10.12
N ILE A 45 -7.87 -5.46 -10.28
CA ILE A 45 -7.47 -6.74 -9.68
C ILE A 45 -6.42 -7.39 -10.56
N VAL A 46 -5.36 -7.91 -9.93
CA VAL A 46 -4.27 -8.65 -10.59
C VAL A 46 -3.84 -9.79 -9.69
N ASN A 47 -4.36 -10.99 -9.98
CA ASN A 47 -4.06 -12.21 -9.24
C ASN A 47 -3.07 -13.08 -10.02
N ASP A 48 -2.66 -14.18 -9.41
CA ASP A 48 -1.73 -15.16 -9.99
C ASP A 48 -2.28 -15.90 -11.23
N GLY A 49 -3.56 -15.75 -11.55
CA GLY A 49 -4.15 -16.22 -12.80
C GLY A 49 -3.41 -15.76 -14.05
N VAL A 50 -2.69 -14.61 -13.99
CA VAL A 50 -1.78 -14.15 -15.07
C VAL A 50 -0.59 -15.10 -15.31
N MET A 51 -0.36 -16.04 -14.40
CA MET A 51 0.68 -17.07 -14.49
C MET A 51 0.12 -18.49 -14.42
N GLY A 52 -1.21 -18.65 -14.50
CA GLY A 52 -1.90 -19.94 -14.43
C GLY A 52 -2.32 -20.36 -13.01
N GLY A 53 -2.11 -19.52 -11.99
CA GLY A 53 -2.60 -19.74 -10.63
C GLY A 53 -4.12 -19.63 -10.53
N ARG A 54 -4.67 -19.94 -9.37
CA ARG A 54 -6.12 -20.02 -9.11
C ARG A 54 -6.60 -19.12 -7.98
N SER A 55 -5.80 -18.16 -7.53
CA SER A 55 -6.24 -17.19 -6.54
C SER A 55 -7.29 -16.25 -7.13
N GLU A 56 -8.31 -15.97 -6.33
CA GLU A 56 -9.42 -15.07 -6.70
C GLU A 56 -9.53 -13.94 -5.69
N SER A 57 -9.86 -12.74 -6.16
CA SER A 57 -10.10 -11.60 -5.26
C SER A 57 -11.02 -10.56 -5.87
N SER A 58 -11.62 -9.76 -4.99
CA SER A 58 -12.41 -8.58 -5.32
C SER A 58 -11.99 -7.40 -4.45
N LEU A 59 -12.33 -6.20 -4.90
CA LEU A 59 -12.32 -4.97 -4.09
C LEU A 59 -13.73 -4.43 -4.08
N GLU A 60 -14.36 -4.42 -2.93
CA GLU A 60 -15.75 -4.00 -2.73
C GLU A 60 -15.80 -2.73 -1.89
N LEU A 61 -16.55 -1.75 -2.36
CA LEU A 61 -16.80 -0.52 -1.61
C LEU A 61 -17.88 -0.76 -0.57
N THR A 62 -17.75 -0.15 0.59
CA THR A 62 -18.75 -0.22 1.65
C THR A 62 -19.53 1.09 1.77
N ASP A 63 -20.73 1.05 2.31
CA ASP A 63 -21.56 2.23 2.59
C ASP A 63 -20.91 3.20 3.59
N ARG A 64 -19.86 2.77 4.27
CA ARG A 64 -19.09 3.59 5.23
C ARG A 64 -17.95 4.39 4.59
N GLY A 65 -17.83 4.35 3.27
CA GLY A 65 -16.74 5.02 2.53
C GLY A 65 -15.39 4.35 2.74
N THR A 66 -15.42 3.02 2.88
CA THR A 66 -14.25 2.16 2.98
C THR A 66 -14.25 1.17 1.82
N ALA A 67 -13.18 0.37 1.67
CA ALA A 67 -13.15 -0.73 0.72
C ALA A 67 -12.65 -2.00 1.38
N THR A 68 -13.19 -3.14 0.96
CA THR A 68 -12.76 -4.46 1.40
C THR A 68 -12.09 -5.19 0.25
N PHE A 69 -10.82 -5.49 0.40
CA PHE A 69 -10.06 -6.38 -0.49
C PHE A 69 -10.12 -7.79 0.09
N LYS A 70 -10.85 -8.68 -0.57
CA LYS A 70 -11.10 -10.04 -0.09
C LYS A 70 -11.01 -11.07 -1.19
N GLY A 71 -10.88 -12.33 -0.82
CA GLY A 71 -10.83 -13.41 -1.78
C GLY A 71 -10.40 -14.75 -1.18
N HIS A 72 -9.87 -15.60 -2.05
CA HIS A 72 -9.28 -16.88 -1.69
C HIS A 72 -7.90 -17.02 -2.33
N LEU A 73 -6.87 -17.17 -1.49
CA LEU A 73 -5.52 -17.43 -1.95
C LEU A 73 -5.36 -18.94 -2.22
N SER A 74 -4.96 -19.29 -3.44
CA SER A 74 -4.62 -20.67 -3.82
C SER A 74 -3.13 -20.80 -4.09
N LEU A 75 -2.56 -21.94 -3.70
CA LEU A 75 -1.16 -22.28 -4.00
C LEU A 75 -1.04 -23.20 -5.23
N GLU A 76 -2.16 -23.56 -5.83
CA GLU A 76 -2.18 -24.41 -7.03
C GLU A 76 -1.43 -23.75 -8.20
N ASN A 77 -0.85 -24.59 -9.06
CA ASN A 77 -0.15 -24.19 -10.28
C ASN A 77 0.96 -23.16 -10.09
N ASN A 78 1.70 -23.25 -8.97
CA ASN A 78 2.69 -22.25 -8.57
C ASN A 78 2.12 -20.83 -8.36
N GLY A 79 0.82 -20.72 -8.06
CA GLY A 79 0.16 -19.50 -7.65
C GLY A 79 0.64 -19.00 -6.29
N GLY A 80 -0.18 -18.25 -5.60
CA GLY A 80 0.06 -17.81 -4.23
C GLY A 80 0.17 -16.31 -4.09
N PHE A 81 -0.53 -15.53 -4.94
CA PHE A 81 -0.79 -14.13 -4.65
C PHE A 81 -2.14 -13.65 -5.19
N ALA A 82 -2.73 -12.72 -4.45
CA ALA A 82 -3.85 -11.90 -4.88
C ALA A 82 -3.47 -10.44 -4.70
N SER A 83 -3.84 -9.56 -5.61
CA SER A 83 -3.51 -8.13 -5.50
C SER A 83 -4.54 -7.22 -6.12
N THR A 84 -4.59 -5.99 -5.61
CA THR A 84 -5.35 -4.89 -6.20
C THR A 84 -4.46 -3.67 -6.37
N ARG A 85 -4.74 -2.84 -7.39
CA ARG A 85 -3.92 -1.67 -7.74
C ARG A 85 -4.78 -0.47 -8.07
N ALA A 86 -4.50 0.64 -7.44
CA ALA A 86 -4.98 1.97 -7.78
C ALA A 86 -4.02 2.61 -8.79
N LEU A 87 -4.56 3.23 -9.84
CA LEU A 87 -3.76 3.91 -10.87
C LEU A 87 -3.95 5.42 -10.74
N PHE A 88 -2.84 6.14 -10.77
CA PHE A 88 -2.77 7.59 -10.72
C PHE A 88 -2.17 8.14 -12.01
N ASP A 89 -2.69 9.28 -12.47
CA ASP A 89 -2.08 10.00 -13.57
C ASP A 89 -0.76 10.63 -13.13
N GLU A 90 -0.77 11.23 -11.96
CA GLU A 90 0.40 11.77 -11.28
C GLU A 90 0.15 11.78 -9.78
N LEU A 91 1.12 11.35 -8.99
CA LEU A 91 1.10 11.44 -7.55
C LEU A 91 2.50 11.75 -7.04
N ASN A 92 2.70 13.01 -6.64
CA ASN A 92 3.96 13.49 -6.09
C ASN A 92 3.85 13.60 -4.56
N LEU A 93 4.61 12.76 -3.87
CA LEU A 93 4.66 12.71 -2.41
C LEU A 93 6.05 13.08 -1.87
N LEU A 94 6.85 13.83 -2.63
CA LEU A 94 8.23 14.16 -2.26
C LEU A 94 8.32 14.93 -0.92
N SER A 95 7.32 15.73 -0.59
CA SER A 95 7.26 16.50 0.66
C SER A 95 6.88 15.67 1.88
N PHE A 96 6.63 14.37 1.72
CA PHE A 96 6.17 13.48 2.77
C PHE A 96 7.20 12.39 3.07
N THR A 97 7.13 11.80 4.24
CA THR A 97 8.09 10.78 4.70
C THR A 97 7.60 9.35 4.55
N GLY A 98 6.30 9.13 4.31
CA GLY A 98 5.72 7.81 4.21
C GLY A 98 4.21 7.81 3.99
N LEU A 99 3.61 6.65 4.08
CA LEU A 99 2.18 6.41 3.93
C LEU A 99 1.60 5.87 5.24
N GLN A 100 0.48 6.43 5.66
CA GLN A 100 -0.29 5.90 6.78
C GLN A 100 -1.53 5.20 6.28
N LEU A 101 -1.77 4.00 6.78
CA LEU A 101 -2.93 3.17 6.50
C LEU A 101 -3.76 3.04 7.77
N ARG A 102 -5.07 3.01 7.65
CA ARG A 102 -5.97 2.52 8.69
C ARG A 102 -6.66 1.28 8.14
N VAL A 103 -6.35 0.13 8.67
CA VAL A 103 -6.76 -1.17 8.15
C VAL A 103 -7.37 -2.05 9.23
N ARG A 104 -8.25 -2.94 8.82
CA ARG A 104 -8.77 -4.05 9.61
C ARG A 104 -8.60 -5.32 8.81
N GLY A 105 -7.77 -6.24 9.27
CA GLY A 105 -7.47 -7.47 8.56
C GLY A 105 -7.92 -8.72 9.30
N ASP A 106 -7.44 -9.83 8.80
CA ASP A 106 -7.78 -11.19 9.23
C ASP A 106 -6.65 -11.87 10.03
N GLY A 107 -5.63 -11.11 10.48
CA GLY A 107 -4.46 -11.64 11.17
C GLY A 107 -3.34 -12.09 10.23
N ARG A 108 -3.51 -11.90 8.91
CA ARG A 108 -2.46 -12.17 7.90
C ARG A 108 -1.57 -10.95 7.70
N SER A 109 -0.43 -11.15 7.02
CA SER A 109 0.47 -10.07 6.64
C SER A 109 0.29 -9.70 5.18
N TYR A 110 0.08 -8.42 4.92
CA TYR A 110 -0.12 -7.86 3.59
C TYR A 110 1.08 -7.02 3.16
N GLU A 111 1.23 -6.81 1.87
CA GLU A 111 2.18 -5.87 1.31
C GLU A 111 1.46 -4.65 0.74
N LEU A 112 1.90 -3.44 1.11
CA LEU A 112 1.63 -2.25 0.32
C LEU A 112 2.67 -2.17 -0.78
N ARG A 113 2.22 -2.01 -2.02
CA ARG A 113 3.07 -1.95 -3.20
C ARG A 113 2.92 -0.64 -3.94
N ILE A 114 4.04 -0.03 -4.28
CA ILE A 114 4.13 1.21 -5.04
C ILE A 114 4.85 0.92 -6.36
N ARG A 115 4.40 1.58 -7.44
CA ARG A 115 5.12 1.61 -8.72
C ARG A 115 5.28 3.05 -9.20
N THR A 116 6.43 3.33 -9.77
CA THR A 116 6.80 4.65 -10.31
C THR A 116 6.56 4.77 -11.82
N ASN A 117 5.85 3.80 -12.39
CA ASN A 117 5.45 3.81 -13.80
C ASN A 117 4.06 3.19 -13.96
N ARG A 118 3.49 3.27 -15.17
CA ARG A 118 2.16 2.72 -15.50
C ARG A 118 2.21 1.31 -16.08
N ASN A 119 3.38 0.71 -16.18
CA ASN A 119 3.55 -0.61 -16.77
C ASN A 119 2.76 -1.66 -15.96
N PHE A 120 2.17 -2.60 -16.68
CA PHE A 120 1.48 -3.73 -16.06
C PHE A 120 2.45 -4.58 -15.23
N ASP A 121 3.62 -4.86 -15.81
CA ASP A 121 4.72 -5.61 -15.17
C ASP A 121 5.92 -4.68 -14.96
N GLY A 122 6.87 -5.08 -14.13
CA GLY A 122 8.06 -4.31 -13.81
C GLY A 122 8.32 -4.23 -12.31
N VAL A 123 9.29 -3.42 -11.93
CA VAL A 123 9.67 -3.23 -10.53
C VAL A 123 8.52 -2.62 -9.73
N ALA A 124 8.22 -3.22 -8.58
CA ALA A 124 7.37 -2.65 -7.55
C ALA A 124 8.20 -2.45 -6.28
N TYR A 125 7.91 -1.43 -5.52
CA TYR A 125 8.45 -1.20 -4.20
C TYR A 125 7.45 -1.72 -3.18
N ARG A 126 7.87 -2.58 -2.25
CA ARG A 126 7.00 -3.25 -1.29
C ARG A 126 7.38 -2.95 0.14
N ALA A 127 6.40 -2.73 0.98
CA ALA A 127 6.53 -2.73 2.43
C ALA A 127 5.47 -3.67 3.02
N THR A 128 5.89 -4.56 3.92
CA THR A 128 5.00 -5.55 4.55
C THR A 128 4.48 -5.00 5.86
N PHE A 129 3.20 -5.26 6.15
CA PHE A 129 2.58 -4.93 7.42
C PHE A 129 1.71 -6.09 7.91
N PRO A 130 1.74 -6.39 9.22
CA PRO A 130 0.84 -7.36 9.83
C PRO A 130 -0.54 -6.73 10.07
N THR A 131 -1.54 -7.57 10.23
CA THR A 131 -2.87 -7.17 10.72
C THR A 131 -3.25 -8.01 11.94
N GLU A 132 -4.16 -7.49 12.75
CA GLU A 132 -4.81 -8.20 13.83
C GLU A 132 -6.22 -8.57 13.40
N ALA A 133 -6.64 -9.81 13.69
CA ALA A 133 -7.92 -10.33 13.21
C ALA A 133 -9.11 -9.52 13.78
N GLY A 134 -9.84 -8.84 12.90
CA GLY A 134 -11.01 -8.06 13.24
C GLY A 134 -10.74 -6.68 13.87
N GLU A 135 -9.48 -6.33 14.14
CA GLU A 135 -9.10 -5.09 14.79
C GLU A 135 -8.69 -4.00 13.81
N TRP A 136 -9.11 -2.76 14.08
CA TRP A 136 -8.63 -1.59 13.34
C TRP A 136 -7.27 -1.17 13.86
N THR A 137 -6.28 -1.16 12.97
CA THR A 137 -4.91 -0.72 13.26
C THR A 137 -4.50 0.43 12.34
N GLU A 138 -3.67 1.32 12.88
CA GLU A 138 -2.99 2.34 12.09
C GLU A 138 -1.55 1.89 11.84
N VAL A 139 -1.17 1.87 10.56
CA VAL A 139 0.14 1.40 10.11
C VAL A 139 0.83 2.54 9.39
N PHE A 140 1.98 2.98 9.88
CA PHE A 140 2.84 3.92 9.18
C PHE A 140 3.97 3.18 8.45
N LEU A 141 4.07 3.41 7.15
CA LEU A 141 5.09 2.83 6.27
C LEU A 141 5.98 3.96 5.71
N PRO A 142 7.15 4.21 6.29
CA PRO A 142 8.07 5.22 5.76
C PRO A 142 8.57 4.81 4.37
N PHE A 143 8.81 5.77 3.49
CA PHE A 143 9.28 5.46 2.13
C PHE A 143 10.61 4.69 2.12
N SER A 144 11.44 4.86 3.14
CA SER A 144 12.68 4.09 3.33
C SER A 144 12.46 2.60 3.61
N ALA A 145 11.27 2.18 4.07
CA ALA A 145 10.95 0.77 4.30
C ALA A 145 10.58 0.02 3.01
N PHE A 146 10.33 0.75 1.91
CA PHE A 146 9.93 0.13 0.66
C PHE A 146 11.11 -0.48 -0.09
N GLN A 147 11.11 -1.79 -0.23
CA GLN A 147 12.14 -2.56 -0.92
C GLN A 147 11.75 -2.79 -2.40
N PRO A 148 12.62 -2.52 -3.37
CA PRO A 148 12.36 -2.85 -4.77
C PRO A 148 12.22 -4.36 -4.95
N SER A 149 11.24 -4.77 -5.75
CA SER A 149 10.95 -6.17 -6.03
C SER A 149 10.46 -6.35 -7.47
N PHE A 150 10.99 -7.36 -8.15
CA PHE A 150 10.48 -7.83 -9.42
C PHE A 150 10.34 -9.36 -9.37
N ARG A 151 9.12 -9.86 -9.54
CA ARG A 151 8.81 -11.30 -9.46
C ARG A 151 9.40 -11.96 -8.20
N GLY A 152 9.24 -11.31 -7.04
CA GLY A 152 9.70 -11.81 -5.74
C GLY A 152 11.19 -11.64 -5.45
N ARG A 153 11.99 -11.09 -6.38
CA ARG A 153 13.45 -10.90 -6.22
C ARG A 153 13.79 -9.42 -6.19
N VAL A 154 14.85 -9.03 -5.47
CA VAL A 154 15.41 -7.68 -5.54
C VAL A 154 16.20 -7.55 -6.85
N PRO A 155 15.82 -6.64 -7.76
CA PRO A 155 16.55 -6.45 -9.01
C PRO A 155 17.96 -5.90 -8.77
N ARG A 156 18.94 -6.38 -9.54
CA ARG A 156 20.31 -5.86 -9.45
C ARG A 156 20.34 -4.40 -9.92
N GLY A 157 20.93 -3.49 -9.15
CA GLY A 157 21.02 -2.07 -9.49
C GLY A 157 19.70 -1.27 -9.32
N ALA A 158 18.70 -1.83 -8.63
CA ALA A 158 17.47 -1.10 -8.35
C ALA A 158 17.74 0.12 -7.45
N THR A 159 17.19 1.27 -7.83
CA THR A 159 17.25 2.51 -7.05
C THR A 159 16.20 2.47 -5.91
N PRO A 160 16.37 3.26 -4.85
CA PRO A 160 15.32 3.49 -3.86
C PRO A 160 14.03 4.03 -4.52
N LEU A 161 12.92 3.90 -3.79
CA LEU A 161 11.65 4.49 -4.21
C LEU A 161 11.79 6.00 -4.37
N ASP A 162 11.35 6.52 -5.52
CA ASP A 162 11.17 7.95 -5.75
C ASP A 162 9.73 8.36 -5.42
N PRO A 163 9.47 9.05 -4.30
CA PRO A 163 8.12 9.48 -3.93
C PRO A 163 7.51 10.53 -4.88
N ALA A 164 8.31 11.21 -5.69
CA ALA A 164 7.81 12.18 -6.67
C ALA A 164 7.20 11.51 -7.92
N ALA A 165 7.52 10.25 -8.16
CA ALA A 165 7.19 9.57 -9.41
C ALA A 165 6.10 8.48 -9.26
N ILE A 166 5.30 8.50 -8.20
CA ILE A 166 4.31 7.44 -7.94
C ILE A 166 3.22 7.43 -9.02
N ARG A 167 2.91 6.23 -9.53
CA ARG A 167 1.87 6.00 -10.56
C ARG A 167 0.88 4.92 -10.16
N GLN A 168 1.26 4.00 -9.27
CA GLN A 168 0.37 2.96 -8.78
C GLN A 168 0.63 2.71 -7.30
N ILE A 169 -0.46 2.51 -6.55
CA ILE A 169 -0.43 2.02 -5.16
C ILE A 169 -1.40 0.84 -5.09
N GLY A 170 -1.04 -0.21 -4.37
CA GLY A 170 -1.93 -1.36 -4.24
C GLY A 170 -1.57 -2.28 -3.10
N PHE A 171 -2.46 -3.22 -2.85
CA PHE A 171 -2.27 -4.25 -1.83
C PHE A 171 -1.99 -5.58 -2.49
N LEU A 172 -1.18 -6.38 -1.83
CA LEU A 172 -0.92 -7.75 -2.22
C LEU A 172 -0.92 -8.65 -0.98
N LEU A 173 -1.60 -9.77 -1.10
CA LEU A 173 -1.44 -10.91 -0.21
C LEU A 173 -0.64 -11.99 -0.93
N GLY A 174 0.44 -12.46 -0.30
CA GLY A 174 1.32 -13.48 -0.86
C GLY A 174 2.12 -14.19 0.23
N ASP A 175 1.52 -14.39 1.38
CA ASP A 175 2.12 -14.95 2.60
C ASP A 175 2.27 -16.48 2.58
N LYS A 176 1.94 -17.14 1.45
CA LYS A 176 2.02 -18.58 1.24
C LYS A 176 1.10 -19.42 2.14
N LYS A 177 0.03 -18.81 2.63
CA LYS A 177 -1.03 -19.50 3.36
C LYS A 177 -2.26 -19.57 2.48
N GLU A 178 -2.64 -20.77 2.05
CA GLU A 178 -3.87 -20.99 1.28
C GLU A 178 -5.11 -20.68 2.12
N GLY A 179 -6.18 -20.25 1.48
CA GLY A 179 -7.47 -20.02 2.12
C GLY A 179 -8.03 -18.61 1.94
N PRO A 180 -9.15 -18.32 2.59
CA PRO A 180 -9.82 -17.03 2.51
C PRO A 180 -8.96 -15.93 3.14
N PHE A 181 -9.20 -14.70 2.68
CA PHE A 181 -8.57 -13.51 3.24
C PHE A 181 -9.48 -12.29 3.14
N GLU A 182 -9.29 -11.36 4.06
CA GLU A 182 -10.00 -10.09 4.06
C GLU A 182 -9.15 -8.97 4.68
N LEU A 183 -9.10 -7.85 3.97
CA LEU A 183 -8.49 -6.59 4.41
C LEU A 183 -9.45 -5.44 4.11
N GLU A 184 -9.95 -4.80 5.17
CA GLU A 184 -10.75 -3.58 5.08
C GLU A 184 -9.92 -2.35 5.45
#